data_cbe44eacad405e6ecf3372469756547f
#
_entry.id   cbe44eacad405e6ecf3372469756547f
#
_cell.length_a   1.000
_cell.length_b   1.000
_cell.length_c   1.000
_cell.angle_alpha   90.00
_cell.angle_beta   90.00
_cell.angle_gamma   90.00
#
_symmetry.space_group_name_H-M   'P 1'
#
loop_
_entity.id
_entity.type
_entity.pdbx_description
1 polymer ?
#
loop_
_entity_poly.entity_id
_entity_poly.type
_entity_poly.pdbx_seq_one_letter_code
_entity_poly.pdbx_strand_id
1 'polypeptide(L)'
;SKDSLYVFIEATLAPQDSDEPVFRKDSIVFITNTNRQNVKLLAYGQDFVSLRQKEITQDTLISSARPIVIYDSLSVKEGARLTIGAGTRFYFHGKSSIQVHGQLVAEGTLEAPVVFRGDRTDKMFSNLPYDRLPGQWDGIRFHTSSYDNSLNFVDIHGGIYGIRCDSSAIDQKKLTLTNSVIRQVSGNGLEMTSCQASIGNCEISNAGKNCVSLLGGNYKFVHCTLANYYSWDIKQGVALALKNESGEIAYPIINAAFHNCIIAGSSNDEINGSRSDDSSIAFDYLFSHCLINSVEEKNDKIINVTWKKDDNFLLTDKRGEQLFDFQLTPKSAAINIGLSEDAQDFPLDLKGMPRTIDEAPDAGCYEWQEKEEEENE
;
A
#
# COMPACT_ATOMS: atom_id res chain seq x y z
N SER A 1 20.37 -42.88 -30.94
CA SER A 1 19.93 -42.63 -29.55
C SER A 1 19.50 -41.20 -29.44
N LYS A 2 18.36 -40.95 -28.80
CA LYS A 2 17.99 -39.56 -28.36
C LYS A 2 18.61 -39.36 -26.97
N ASP A 3 19.55 -38.45 -26.90
CA ASP A 3 20.20 -38.08 -25.64
C ASP A 3 19.93 -36.63 -25.35
N SER A 4 19.93 -36.24 -24.05
CA SER A 4 19.72 -34.87 -23.58
C SER A 4 20.86 -34.45 -22.66
N LEU A 5 21.36 -33.26 -22.83
CA LEU A 5 22.40 -32.66 -22.00
C LEU A 5 21.86 -31.39 -21.35
N TYR A 6 22.10 -31.24 -20.05
CA TYR A 6 21.82 -30.02 -19.31
C TYR A 6 23.10 -29.19 -19.22
N VAL A 7 22.98 -27.90 -19.55
CA VAL A 7 24.07 -26.93 -19.39
C VAL A 7 23.62 -25.88 -18.38
N PHE A 8 24.29 -25.80 -17.25
CA PHE A 8 24.07 -24.77 -16.24
C PHE A 8 24.91 -23.55 -16.58
N ILE A 9 24.32 -22.38 -16.49
CA ILE A 9 24.97 -21.10 -16.81
C ILE A 9 24.82 -20.19 -15.62
N GLU A 10 25.92 -19.62 -15.18
CA GLU A 10 25.99 -18.53 -14.21
C GLU A 10 26.51 -17.28 -14.91
N ALA A 11 25.84 -16.15 -14.69
CA ALA A 11 26.28 -14.87 -15.20
C ALA A 11 26.46 -13.89 -14.04
N THR A 12 27.66 -13.40 -13.86
CA THR A 12 27.98 -12.35 -12.89
C THR A 12 28.28 -11.05 -13.63
N LEU A 13 27.53 -9.99 -13.32
CA LEU A 13 27.81 -8.65 -13.83
C LEU A 13 28.65 -7.89 -12.80
N ALA A 14 29.79 -7.37 -13.24
CA ALA A 14 30.60 -6.49 -12.40
C ALA A 14 29.86 -5.18 -12.12
N PRO A 15 30.08 -4.54 -10.97
CA PRO A 15 29.57 -3.20 -10.69
C PRO A 15 29.95 -2.24 -11.83
N GLN A 16 29.03 -1.41 -12.25
CA GLN A 16 29.20 -0.49 -13.37
C GLN A 16 29.37 0.97 -12.91
N ASP A 17 29.18 1.23 -11.62
CA ASP A 17 29.10 2.58 -11.04
C ASP A 17 28.05 3.47 -11.74
N SER A 18 26.89 2.85 -12.03
CA SER A 18 25.78 3.45 -12.73
C SER A 18 24.52 3.48 -11.86
N ASP A 19 23.77 4.57 -11.92
CA ASP A 19 22.48 4.68 -11.25
C ASP A 19 21.36 4.01 -12.05
N GLU A 20 21.61 3.76 -13.35
CA GLU A 20 20.67 3.11 -14.25
C GLU A 20 20.95 1.63 -14.43
N PRO A 21 19.92 0.78 -14.65
CA PRO A 21 20.09 -0.61 -14.97
C PRO A 21 20.91 -0.81 -16.25
N VAL A 22 21.81 -1.76 -16.25
CA VAL A 22 22.64 -2.11 -17.41
C VAL A 22 22.16 -3.41 -18.03
N PHE A 23 21.90 -3.37 -19.32
CA PHE A 23 21.53 -4.54 -20.10
C PHE A 23 22.77 -5.16 -20.77
N ARG A 24 22.91 -6.48 -20.62
CA ARG A 24 23.96 -7.26 -21.30
C ARG A 24 23.32 -8.40 -22.09
N LYS A 25 23.86 -8.62 -23.29
CA LYS A 25 23.42 -9.67 -24.20
C LYS A 25 24.61 -10.49 -24.64
N ASP A 26 24.47 -11.81 -24.56
CA ASP A 26 25.46 -12.78 -25.03
C ASP A 26 24.73 -13.96 -25.70
N SER A 27 25.47 -14.97 -26.14
CA SER A 27 24.90 -16.16 -26.77
C SER A 27 25.73 -17.38 -26.50
N ILE A 28 25.07 -18.49 -26.20
CA ILE A 28 25.71 -19.82 -26.27
C ILE A 28 25.50 -20.35 -27.68
N VAL A 29 26.58 -20.76 -28.29
CA VAL A 29 26.57 -21.31 -29.64
C VAL A 29 26.80 -22.81 -29.57
N PHE A 30 25.88 -23.57 -30.11
CA PHE A 30 25.98 -25.02 -30.28
C PHE A 30 26.35 -25.32 -31.72
N ILE A 31 27.41 -26.10 -31.91
CA ILE A 31 27.85 -26.55 -33.23
C ILE A 31 27.83 -28.08 -33.25
N THR A 32 26.98 -28.63 -34.12
CA THR A 32 26.85 -30.07 -34.29
C THR A 32 27.01 -30.38 -35.78
N ASN A 33 28.08 -31.03 -36.15
CA ASN A 33 28.51 -31.23 -37.52
C ASN A 33 28.64 -29.86 -38.24
N THR A 34 27.78 -29.56 -39.20
CA THR A 34 27.74 -28.27 -39.91
C THR A 34 26.63 -27.34 -39.44
N ASN A 35 25.76 -27.81 -38.54
CA ASN A 35 24.66 -27.02 -38.03
C ASN A 35 25.10 -26.14 -36.86
N ARG A 36 24.78 -24.85 -36.95
CA ARG A 36 25.04 -23.88 -35.90
C ARG A 36 23.71 -23.34 -35.34
N GLN A 37 23.50 -23.53 -34.05
CA GLN A 37 22.36 -23.00 -33.29
C GLN A 37 22.87 -22.10 -32.19
N ASN A 38 22.03 -21.14 -31.73
CA ASN A 38 22.36 -20.32 -30.60
C ASN A 38 21.19 -20.10 -29.66
N VAL A 39 21.48 -20.01 -28.38
CA VAL A 39 20.57 -19.55 -27.34
C VAL A 39 21.05 -18.19 -26.87
N LYS A 40 20.17 -17.19 -26.91
CA LYS A 40 20.48 -15.84 -26.42
C LYS A 40 20.43 -15.81 -24.91
N LEU A 41 21.44 -15.21 -24.32
CA LEU A 41 21.50 -14.88 -22.90
C LEU A 41 21.24 -13.40 -22.75
N LEU A 42 20.27 -13.04 -21.92
CA LEU A 42 19.92 -11.67 -21.59
C LEU A 42 20.07 -11.50 -20.09
N ALA A 43 20.83 -10.52 -19.64
CA ALA A 43 21.01 -10.21 -18.23
C ALA A 43 20.84 -8.70 -17.99
N TYR A 44 20.12 -8.38 -16.91
CA TYR A 44 20.02 -7.02 -16.39
C TYR A 44 20.77 -6.95 -15.09
N GLY A 45 21.65 -5.96 -14.94
CA GLY A 45 22.35 -5.64 -13.70
C GLY A 45 21.92 -4.27 -13.19
N GLN A 46 21.83 -4.12 -11.88
CA GLN A 46 21.57 -2.85 -11.23
C GLN A 46 22.51 -2.71 -10.04
N ASP A 47 23.27 -1.62 -10.02
CA ASP A 47 24.03 -1.25 -8.83
C ASP A 47 23.08 -0.81 -7.71
N PHE A 48 23.35 -1.19 -6.49
CA PHE A 48 22.52 -0.89 -5.33
C PHE A 48 23.36 -0.61 -4.08
N VAL A 49 22.76 0.05 -3.10
CA VAL A 49 23.30 0.23 -1.76
C VAL A 49 22.80 -0.89 -0.87
N SER A 50 23.68 -1.62 -0.20
CA SER A 50 23.31 -2.70 0.71
C SER A 50 23.34 -2.23 2.16
N LEU A 51 22.25 -2.43 2.90
CA LEU A 51 22.16 -2.20 4.33
C LEU A 51 21.77 -3.50 5.04
N ARG A 52 22.55 -3.89 6.04
CA ARG A 52 22.30 -5.11 6.84
C ARG A 52 22.27 -4.77 8.32
N GLN A 53 21.18 -5.15 9.01
CA GLN A 53 20.96 -4.86 10.44
C GLN A 53 21.31 -3.40 10.77
N LYS A 54 20.81 -2.47 9.93
CA LYS A 54 21.18 -1.05 10.03
C LYS A 54 20.40 -0.40 11.17
N GLU A 55 21.12 0.19 12.11
CA GLU A 55 20.55 1.01 13.16
C GLU A 55 20.78 2.50 12.86
N ILE A 56 19.71 3.28 12.99
CA ILE A 56 19.71 4.75 12.92
C ILE A 56 19.61 5.25 14.36
N THR A 57 20.70 5.77 14.90
CA THR A 57 20.83 6.18 16.31
C THR A 57 20.87 7.70 16.48
N GLN A 58 20.86 8.43 15.39
CA GLN A 58 20.83 9.90 15.33
C GLN A 58 20.06 10.33 14.07
N ASP A 59 19.68 11.58 14.00
CA ASP A 59 18.97 12.13 12.85
C ASP A 59 19.76 11.87 11.56
N THR A 60 19.11 11.20 10.62
CA THR A 60 19.74 10.70 9.38
C THR A 60 18.83 10.98 8.19
N LEU A 61 19.40 11.50 7.13
CA LEU A 61 18.77 11.62 5.82
C LEU A 61 19.26 10.50 4.91
N ILE A 62 18.32 9.76 4.31
CA ILE A 62 18.58 8.83 3.22
C ILE A 62 17.90 9.34 1.96
N SER A 63 18.68 9.60 0.92
CA SER A 63 18.21 9.91 -0.42
C SER A 63 19.17 9.26 -1.42
N SER A 64 18.65 8.47 -2.35
CA SER A 64 19.49 7.68 -3.28
C SER A 64 18.77 7.47 -4.60
N ALA A 65 19.46 7.74 -5.70
CA ALA A 65 19.02 7.35 -7.04
C ALA A 65 19.11 5.83 -7.24
N ARG A 66 20.11 5.16 -6.62
CA ARG A 66 20.26 3.71 -6.63
C ARG A 66 19.31 3.06 -5.64
N PRO A 67 18.75 1.89 -5.96
CA PRO A 67 17.97 1.12 -5.00
C PRO A 67 18.78 0.80 -3.74
N ILE A 68 18.10 0.79 -2.59
CA ILE A 68 18.68 0.40 -1.31
C ILE A 68 18.12 -0.97 -0.94
N VAL A 69 18.97 -1.98 -0.87
CA VAL A 69 18.55 -3.34 -0.48
C VAL A 69 18.74 -3.53 1.01
N ILE A 70 17.65 -3.86 1.69
CA ILE A 70 17.65 -4.11 3.14
C ILE A 70 17.71 -5.61 3.40
N TYR A 71 18.72 -6.03 4.15
CA TYR A 71 18.84 -7.36 4.71
C TYR A 71 18.61 -7.30 6.24
N ASP A 72 17.81 -8.22 6.76
CA ASP A 72 17.41 -8.36 8.16
C ASP A 72 16.51 -7.19 8.61
N SER A 73 17.06 -6.04 9.02
CA SER A 73 16.23 -4.91 9.46
C SER A 73 16.91 -3.55 9.26
N LEU A 74 16.06 -2.53 9.10
CA LEU A 74 16.39 -1.11 9.28
C LEU A 74 15.67 -0.63 10.54
N SER A 75 16.42 -0.30 11.61
CA SER A 75 15.85 0.10 12.90
C SER A 75 16.14 1.55 13.20
N VAL A 76 15.08 2.36 13.40
CA VAL A 76 15.20 3.75 13.87
C VAL A 76 15.05 3.72 15.38
N LYS A 77 16.12 4.06 16.09
CA LYS A 77 16.14 4.04 17.56
C LYS A 77 15.37 5.22 18.16
N GLU A 78 14.94 5.04 19.39
CA GLU A 78 14.29 6.08 20.15
C GLU A 78 15.15 7.34 20.23
N GLY A 79 14.54 8.52 20.04
CA GLY A 79 15.23 9.81 19.98
C GLY A 79 15.89 10.12 18.63
N ALA A 80 15.92 9.17 17.68
CA ALA A 80 16.46 9.42 16.34
C ALA A 80 15.33 9.59 15.32
N ARG A 81 15.61 10.41 14.28
CA ARG A 81 14.75 10.60 13.12
C ARG A 81 15.41 10.04 11.86
N LEU A 82 14.70 9.21 11.12
CA LEU A 82 15.06 8.88 9.75
C LEU A 82 14.19 9.69 8.79
N THR A 83 14.82 10.49 7.96
CA THR A 83 14.18 11.21 6.84
C THR A 83 14.53 10.52 5.53
N ILE A 84 13.54 10.25 4.70
CA ILE A 84 13.71 9.62 3.39
C ILE A 84 13.27 10.60 2.32
N GLY A 85 14.18 10.92 1.40
CA GLY A 85 13.93 11.85 0.29
C GLY A 85 13.18 11.20 -0.88
N ALA A 86 12.54 12.05 -1.69
CA ALA A 86 11.77 11.68 -2.86
C ALA A 86 12.54 10.77 -3.83
N GLY A 87 11.84 9.83 -4.45
CA GLY A 87 12.38 8.88 -5.44
C GLY A 87 13.25 7.77 -4.85
N THR A 88 13.46 7.74 -3.53
CA THR A 88 14.22 6.68 -2.88
C THR A 88 13.46 5.35 -2.92
N ARG A 89 14.12 4.28 -3.32
CA ARG A 89 13.54 2.95 -3.47
C ARG A 89 14.21 1.97 -2.52
N PHE A 90 13.43 1.42 -1.59
CA PHE A 90 13.87 0.37 -0.66
C PHE A 90 13.37 -0.99 -1.13
N TYR A 91 14.29 -1.91 -1.33
CA TYR A 91 14.05 -3.30 -1.70
C TYR A 91 14.39 -4.19 -0.50
N PHE A 92 13.43 -4.96 -0.04
CA PHE A 92 13.55 -5.76 1.16
C PHE A 92 13.77 -7.23 0.82
N HIS A 93 14.89 -7.78 1.28
CA HIS A 93 15.13 -9.21 1.22
C HIS A 93 14.17 -9.97 2.15
N GLY A 94 13.90 -11.22 1.87
CA GLY A 94 12.91 -12.01 2.62
C GLY A 94 13.06 -11.90 4.14
N LYS A 95 11.93 -11.66 4.84
CA LYS A 95 11.82 -11.43 6.29
C LYS A 95 12.47 -10.15 6.82
N SER A 96 12.92 -9.26 5.96
CA SER A 96 13.42 -7.96 6.41
C SER A 96 12.26 -6.97 6.65
N SER A 97 12.53 -5.93 7.45
CA SER A 97 11.51 -4.99 7.92
C SER A 97 12.08 -3.63 8.27
N ILE A 98 11.20 -2.64 8.45
CA ILE A 98 11.53 -1.38 9.12
C ILE A 98 10.94 -1.42 10.53
N GLN A 99 11.76 -1.19 11.54
CA GLN A 99 11.39 -1.13 12.96
C GLN A 99 11.61 0.29 13.48
N VAL A 100 10.54 1.02 13.79
CA VAL A 100 10.61 2.43 14.16
C VAL A 100 10.26 2.60 15.64
N HIS A 101 11.27 2.89 16.46
CA HIS A 101 11.12 3.28 17.86
C HIS A 101 11.22 4.80 18.04
N GLY A 102 11.93 5.47 17.13
CA GLY A 102 12.02 6.93 17.00
C GLY A 102 10.99 7.47 16.02
N GLN A 103 11.43 8.26 15.05
CA GLN A 103 10.58 8.91 14.07
C GLN A 103 10.98 8.54 12.63
N LEU A 104 9.99 8.25 11.79
CA LEU A 104 10.16 8.05 10.35
C LEU A 104 9.41 9.15 9.59
N VAL A 105 10.13 9.85 8.72
CA VAL A 105 9.60 10.85 7.79
C VAL A 105 9.97 10.45 6.37
N ALA A 106 9.00 10.16 5.52
CA ALA A 106 9.22 9.85 4.11
C ALA A 106 8.45 10.87 3.26
N GLU A 107 9.21 11.66 2.49
CA GLU A 107 8.68 12.76 1.69
C GLU A 107 8.91 12.48 0.20
N GLY A 108 7.98 11.77 -0.42
CA GLY A 108 7.92 11.60 -1.87
C GLY A 108 7.23 12.78 -2.57
N THR A 109 7.10 12.67 -3.88
CA THR A 109 6.23 13.52 -4.72
C THR A 109 5.42 12.63 -5.66
N LEU A 110 4.45 13.20 -6.35
CA LEU A 110 3.66 12.46 -7.34
C LEU A 110 4.55 11.82 -8.41
N GLU A 111 5.56 12.55 -8.89
CA GLU A 111 6.49 12.07 -9.95
C GLU A 111 7.61 11.20 -9.40
N ALA A 112 7.93 11.32 -8.10
CA ALA A 112 9.03 10.63 -7.45
C ALA A 112 8.63 10.10 -6.07
N PRO A 113 7.71 9.11 -5.99
CA PRO A 113 7.30 8.52 -4.72
C PRO A 113 8.45 7.78 -4.05
N VAL A 114 8.38 7.66 -2.74
CA VAL A 114 9.26 6.74 -1.99
C VAL A 114 8.65 5.34 -2.07
N VAL A 115 9.44 4.35 -2.49
CA VAL A 115 8.96 2.98 -2.73
C VAL A 115 9.53 2.01 -1.70
N PHE A 116 8.65 1.19 -1.13
CA PHE A 116 9.00 0.08 -0.22
C PHE A 116 8.40 -1.22 -0.76
N ARG A 117 9.26 -2.17 -1.19
CA ARG A 117 8.83 -3.41 -1.84
C ARG A 117 9.80 -4.57 -1.59
N GLY A 118 9.39 -5.79 -1.95
CA GLY A 118 10.32 -6.92 -1.98
C GLY A 118 11.44 -6.74 -3.02
N ASP A 119 12.57 -7.41 -2.82
CA ASP A 119 13.77 -7.31 -3.66
C ASP A 119 13.70 -8.13 -4.97
N ARG A 120 12.68 -8.98 -5.14
CA ARG A 120 12.49 -9.78 -6.36
C ARG A 120 12.04 -8.89 -7.51
N THR A 121 12.88 -8.79 -8.54
CA THR A 121 12.60 -8.03 -9.77
C THR A 121 12.31 -8.91 -10.99
N ASP A 122 12.37 -10.23 -10.80
CA ASP A 122 12.05 -11.23 -11.81
C ASP A 122 10.55 -11.53 -11.89
N LYS A 123 10.20 -12.49 -12.70
CA LYS A 123 8.82 -12.94 -12.89
C LYS A 123 8.63 -14.36 -12.37
N MET A 124 7.52 -14.62 -11.69
CA MET A 124 7.09 -15.96 -11.34
C MET A 124 6.62 -16.71 -12.60
N PHE A 125 5.81 -16.04 -13.42
CA PHE A 125 5.36 -16.50 -14.73
C PHE A 125 5.50 -15.37 -15.75
N SER A 126 5.43 -15.67 -17.03
CA SER A 126 5.65 -14.70 -18.13
C SER A 126 4.86 -13.40 -17.99
N ASN A 127 3.66 -13.48 -17.42
CA ASN A 127 2.72 -12.36 -17.21
C ASN A 127 2.59 -11.92 -15.75
N LEU A 128 3.31 -12.54 -14.80
CA LEU A 128 3.20 -12.30 -13.36
C LEU A 128 4.57 -11.97 -12.75
N PRO A 129 4.93 -10.70 -12.64
CA PRO A 129 6.14 -10.28 -11.95
C PRO A 129 5.99 -10.43 -10.42
N TYR A 130 7.09 -10.72 -9.72
CA TYR A 130 7.12 -10.76 -8.26
C TYR A 130 6.71 -9.45 -7.61
N ASP A 131 6.85 -8.33 -8.31
CA ASP A 131 6.41 -7.00 -7.88
C ASP A 131 4.90 -6.92 -7.50
N ARG A 132 4.09 -7.82 -8.06
CA ARG A 132 2.65 -7.91 -7.80
C ARG A 132 2.28 -8.95 -6.75
N LEU A 133 3.26 -9.60 -6.12
CA LEU A 133 3.01 -10.71 -5.19
C LEU A 133 3.19 -10.26 -3.74
N PRO A 134 2.28 -10.67 -2.84
CA PRO A 134 2.38 -10.39 -1.42
C PRO A 134 3.40 -11.29 -0.70
N GLY A 135 3.72 -10.96 0.56
CA GLY A 135 4.44 -11.85 1.47
C GLY A 135 5.95 -11.92 1.29
N GLN A 136 6.57 -10.95 0.62
CA GLN A 136 7.99 -10.95 0.33
C GLN A 136 8.86 -10.35 1.45
N TRP A 137 8.32 -9.47 2.29
CA TRP A 137 8.98 -8.81 3.41
C TRP A 137 8.00 -8.51 4.53
N ASP A 138 8.48 -8.17 5.74
CA ASP A 138 7.60 -8.10 6.90
C ASP A 138 6.78 -6.79 7.02
N GLY A 139 7.19 -5.69 6.35
CA GLY A 139 6.49 -4.41 6.43
C GLY A 139 7.16 -3.40 7.35
N ILE A 140 6.42 -2.31 7.68
CA ILE A 140 6.87 -1.22 8.54
C ILE A 140 6.14 -1.29 9.89
N ARG A 141 6.87 -1.27 11.01
CA ARG A 141 6.29 -1.27 12.36
C ARG A 141 6.68 -0.02 13.13
N PHE A 142 5.68 0.71 13.60
CA PHE A 142 5.82 1.81 14.55
C PHE A 142 5.57 1.30 15.97
N HIS A 143 6.63 1.23 16.77
CA HIS A 143 6.59 0.74 18.15
C HIS A 143 5.93 1.74 19.09
N THR A 144 5.67 1.35 20.32
CA THR A 144 4.96 2.15 21.33
C THR A 144 5.59 3.53 21.56
N SER A 145 6.93 3.63 21.54
CA SER A 145 7.67 4.89 21.71
C SER A 145 7.71 5.80 20.47
N SER A 146 7.22 5.32 19.32
CA SER A 146 7.30 6.06 18.05
C SER A 146 6.10 6.98 17.87
N TYR A 147 6.36 8.26 17.61
CA TYR A 147 5.38 9.31 17.38
C TYR A 147 5.77 10.23 16.22
N ASP A 148 4.83 11.07 15.79
CA ASP A 148 5.00 12.10 14.76
C ASP A 148 5.60 11.56 13.45
N ASN A 149 5.26 10.32 13.12
CA ASN A 149 5.66 9.74 11.84
C ASN A 149 4.84 10.34 10.70
N SER A 150 5.51 10.69 9.61
CA SER A 150 4.90 11.30 8.42
C SER A 150 5.33 10.55 7.17
N LEU A 151 4.38 10.00 6.45
CA LEU A 151 4.60 9.35 5.18
C LEU A 151 3.73 10.02 4.11
N ASN A 152 4.35 10.62 3.11
CA ASN A 152 3.70 11.36 2.04
C ASN A 152 4.23 10.92 0.69
N PHE A 153 3.34 10.60 -0.25
CA PHE A 153 3.67 10.00 -1.54
C PHE A 153 4.59 8.77 -1.40
N VAL A 154 4.12 7.76 -0.65
CA VAL A 154 4.82 6.48 -0.54
C VAL A 154 4.01 5.37 -1.22
N ASP A 155 4.71 4.41 -1.85
CA ASP A 155 4.14 3.15 -2.37
C ASP A 155 4.72 1.99 -1.55
N ILE A 156 3.88 1.33 -0.76
CA ILE A 156 4.23 0.19 0.09
C ILE A 156 3.53 -1.04 -0.45
N HIS A 157 4.29 -2.04 -0.95
CA HIS A 157 3.66 -3.23 -1.49
C HIS A 157 4.47 -4.52 -1.34
N GLY A 158 3.81 -5.63 -1.56
CA GLY A 158 4.44 -6.95 -1.56
C GLY A 158 4.81 -7.48 -0.17
N GLY A 159 4.40 -6.82 0.91
CA GLY A 159 4.71 -7.22 2.29
C GLY A 159 3.83 -8.32 2.86
N ILE A 160 4.20 -8.82 4.06
CA ILE A 160 3.30 -9.59 4.91
C ILE A 160 2.23 -8.65 5.46
N TYR A 161 2.61 -7.48 5.96
CA TYR A 161 1.72 -6.35 6.22
C TYR A 161 2.30 -5.08 5.57
N GLY A 162 1.48 -4.05 5.44
CA GLY A 162 1.98 -2.75 4.98
C GLY A 162 2.56 -1.96 6.15
N ILE A 163 1.70 -1.42 7.00
CA ILE A 163 2.06 -0.66 8.20
C ILE A 163 1.37 -1.27 9.42
N ARG A 164 2.13 -1.43 10.50
CA ARG A 164 1.62 -1.78 11.83
C ARG A 164 1.98 -0.69 12.83
N CYS A 165 0.97 -0.19 13.57
CA CYS A 165 1.13 0.75 14.66
C CYS A 165 0.80 0.06 15.98
N ASP A 166 1.79 -0.07 16.86
CA ASP A 166 1.59 -0.56 18.23
C ASP A 166 0.83 0.49 19.07
N SER A 167 0.22 0.05 20.15
CA SER A 167 -0.47 0.90 21.11
C SER A 167 0.42 2.03 21.64
N SER A 168 -0.18 3.21 21.79
CA SER A 168 0.50 4.41 22.28
C SER A 168 -0.51 5.40 22.87
N ALA A 169 -0.05 6.49 23.50
CA ALA A 169 -0.91 7.55 23.98
C ALA A 169 -1.76 8.13 22.84
N ILE A 170 -3.07 8.24 23.06
CA ILE A 170 -4.04 8.67 22.02
C ILE A 170 -4.15 10.19 21.87
N ASP A 171 -3.50 10.95 22.72
CA ASP A 171 -3.38 12.41 22.67
C ASP A 171 -2.13 12.87 21.90
N GLN A 172 -1.28 11.92 21.47
CA GLN A 172 -0.11 12.18 20.63
C GLN A 172 -0.27 11.45 19.30
N LYS A 173 -0.06 12.18 18.21
CA LYS A 173 -0.17 11.63 16.87
C LYS A 173 0.95 10.62 16.60
N LYS A 174 0.58 9.39 16.28
CA LYS A 174 1.53 8.35 15.91
C LYS A 174 1.88 8.40 14.43
N LEU A 175 0.88 8.58 13.56
CA LEU A 175 1.06 8.50 12.11
C LEU A 175 0.21 9.53 11.38
N THR A 176 0.83 10.21 10.44
CA THR A 176 0.19 10.89 9.32
C THR A 176 0.58 10.17 8.03
N LEU A 177 -0.40 9.67 7.28
CA LEU A 177 -0.20 9.00 5.99
C LEU A 177 -1.04 9.72 4.93
N THR A 178 -0.38 10.29 3.92
CA THR A 178 -1.07 11.09 2.89
C THR A 178 -0.59 10.75 1.49
N ASN A 179 -1.48 10.89 0.50
CA ASN A 179 -1.15 10.74 -0.93
C ASN A 179 -0.40 9.43 -1.25
N SER A 180 -0.79 8.33 -0.63
CA SER A 180 0.03 7.13 -0.56
C SER A 180 -0.75 5.86 -0.92
N VAL A 181 -0.02 4.83 -1.32
CA VAL A 181 -0.57 3.53 -1.68
C VAL A 181 -0.01 2.45 -0.78
N ILE A 182 -0.89 1.61 -0.20
CA ILE A 182 -0.53 0.35 0.46
C ILE A 182 -1.29 -0.76 -0.24
N ARG A 183 -0.59 -1.71 -0.85
CA ARG A 183 -1.25 -2.71 -1.69
C ARG A 183 -0.58 -4.08 -1.67
N GLN A 184 -1.37 -5.11 -1.99
CA GLN A 184 -0.88 -6.48 -2.20
C GLN A 184 -0.01 -6.98 -1.05
N VAL A 185 -0.62 -7.10 0.12
CA VAL A 185 -0.01 -7.68 1.33
C VAL A 185 -0.73 -8.96 1.73
N SER A 186 -0.03 -9.93 2.31
CA SER A 186 -0.64 -11.21 2.70
C SER A 186 -1.40 -11.17 4.03
N GLY A 187 -1.15 -10.15 4.87
CA GLY A 187 -1.84 -9.88 6.12
C GLY A 187 -2.70 -8.62 6.05
N ASN A 188 -2.63 -7.74 7.05
CA ASN A 188 -3.32 -6.46 7.06
C ASN A 188 -2.52 -5.39 6.29
N GLY A 189 -3.22 -4.52 5.54
CA GLY A 189 -2.62 -3.36 4.88
C GLY A 189 -2.13 -2.34 5.90
N LEU A 190 -3.05 -1.80 6.68
CA LEU A 190 -2.81 -0.88 7.79
C LEU A 190 -3.43 -1.46 9.06
N GLU A 191 -2.60 -1.79 10.06
CA GLU A 191 -3.03 -2.34 11.33
C GLU A 191 -2.67 -1.35 12.45
N MET A 192 -3.67 -0.88 13.19
CA MET A 192 -3.48 0.11 14.24
C MET A 192 -4.15 -0.33 15.54
N THR A 193 -3.38 -0.30 16.61
CA THR A 193 -3.86 -0.65 17.96
C THR A 193 -3.78 0.57 18.85
N SER A 194 -4.91 1.04 19.35
CA SER A 194 -5.04 2.09 20.39
C SER A 194 -4.00 3.21 20.26
N CYS A 195 -4.04 3.94 19.15
CA CYS A 195 -3.16 5.07 18.83
C CYS A 195 -3.94 6.17 18.13
N GLN A 196 -3.29 7.30 17.85
CA GLN A 196 -3.86 8.38 17.05
C GLN A 196 -3.22 8.42 15.68
N ALA A 197 -4.06 8.46 14.59
CA ALA A 197 -3.55 8.61 13.25
C ALA A 197 -4.50 9.39 12.34
N SER A 198 -3.91 10.03 11.31
CA SER A 198 -4.63 10.72 10.24
C SER A 198 -4.20 10.15 8.89
N ILE A 199 -5.17 9.70 8.10
CA ILE A 199 -4.93 9.10 6.79
C ILE A 199 -5.75 9.88 5.76
N GLY A 200 -5.11 10.35 4.69
CA GLY A 200 -5.78 11.15 3.69
C GLY A 200 -5.28 10.92 2.28
N ASN A 201 -6.21 10.91 1.33
CA ASN A 201 -5.92 10.73 -0.10
C ASN A 201 -5.07 9.46 -0.37
N CYS A 202 -5.48 8.32 0.22
CA CYS A 202 -4.71 7.08 0.16
C CYS A 202 -5.51 5.93 -0.45
N GLU A 203 -4.82 5.08 -1.21
CA GLU A 203 -5.29 3.76 -1.58
C GLU A 203 -4.73 2.71 -0.62
N ILE A 204 -5.60 1.92 0.01
CA ILE A 204 -5.22 0.75 0.80
C ILE A 204 -5.97 -0.44 0.24
N SER A 205 -5.27 -1.30 -0.49
CA SER A 205 -5.93 -2.29 -1.33
C SER A 205 -5.31 -3.68 -1.26
N ASN A 206 -6.12 -4.70 -1.57
CA ASN A 206 -5.69 -6.08 -1.77
C ASN A 206 -4.86 -6.65 -0.62
N ALA A 207 -5.46 -6.76 0.54
CA ALA A 207 -4.91 -7.40 1.73
C ALA A 207 -5.47 -8.81 1.92
N GLY A 208 -4.62 -9.79 2.22
CA GLY A 208 -5.05 -11.17 2.51
C GLY A 208 -5.93 -11.25 3.77
N LYS A 209 -5.75 -10.29 4.70
CA LYS A 209 -6.66 -10.02 5.80
C LYS A 209 -7.43 -8.72 5.53
N ASN A 210 -7.35 -7.73 6.39
CA ASN A 210 -8.09 -6.47 6.25
C ASN A 210 -7.22 -5.41 5.54
N CYS A 211 -7.82 -4.59 4.67
CA CYS A 211 -7.11 -3.42 4.19
C CYS A 211 -6.77 -2.51 5.37
N VAL A 212 -7.75 -2.21 6.22
CA VAL A 212 -7.56 -1.47 7.47
C VAL A 212 -8.12 -2.27 8.64
N SER A 213 -7.33 -2.41 9.71
CA SER A 213 -7.71 -3.06 10.98
C SER A 213 -7.46 -2.12 12.14
N LEU A 214 -8.53 -1.68 12.81
CA LEU A 214 -8.49 -0.77 13.96
C LEU A 214 -8.93 -1.48 15.22
N LEU A 215 -8.06 -1.50 16.23
CA LEU A 215 -8.36 -2.00 17.57
C LEU A 215 -8.24 -0.84 18.57
N GLY A 216 -9.36 -0.21 18.95
CA GLY A 216 -9.36 1.01 19.78
C GLY A 216 -8.71 2.20 19.05
N GLY A 217 -8.61 3.35 19.74
CA GLY A 217 -7.85 4.51 19.28
C GLY A 217 -8.66 5.69 18.75
N ASN A 218 -8.00 6.62 18.06
CA ASN A 218 -8.56 7.86 17.49
C ASN A 218 -8.06 8.07 16.07
N TYR A 219 -8.93 7.96 15.08
CA TYR A 219 -8.57 7.90 13.66
C TYR A 219 -9.43 8.83 12.83
N LYS A 220 -8.80 9.49 11.83
CA LYS A 220 -9.48 10.25 10.78
C LYS A 220 -9.00 9.77 9.42
N PHE A 221 -9.93 9.37 8.54
CA PHE A 221 -9.71 9.02 7.16
C PHE A 221 -10.46 10.01 6.27
N VAL A 222 -9.79 10.58 5.26
CA VAL A 222 -10.38 11.53 4.31
C VAL A 222 -9.97 11.16 2.90
N HIS A 223 -10.93 11.05 1.97
CA HIS A 223 -10.67 10.70 0.57
C HIS A 223 -9.82 9.43 0.41
N CYS A 224 -10.11 8.37 1.16
CA CYS A 224 -9.40 7.11 1.07
C CYS A 224 -10.21 6.06 0.32
N THR A 225 -9.53 5.24 -0.49
CA THR A 225 -10.10 4.04 -1.12
C THR A 225 -9.56 2.81 -0.38
N LEU A 226 -10.45 2.13 0.34
CA LEU A 226 -10.20 0.85 0.98
C LEU A 226 -10.84 -0.24 0.11
N ALA A 227 -10.03 -0.98 -0.68
CA ALA A 227 -10.54 -1.87 -1.71
C ALA A 227 -9.96 -3.28 -1.57
N ASN A 228 -10.74 -4.24 -1.01
CA ASN A 228 -10.24 -5.59 -0.79
C ASN A 228 -10.75 -6.60 -1.81
N TYR A 229 -10.07 -6.67 -2.95
CA TYR A 229 -10.27 -7.67 -4.01
C TYR A 229 -9.13 -8.70 -4.05
N TYR A 230 -8.47 -8.95 -2.91
CA TYR A 230 -7.36 -9.89 -2.79
C TYR A 230 -7.72 -11.26 -3.36
N SER A 231 -6.90 -11.77 -4.28
CA SER A 231 -7.15 -13.00 -5.04
C SER A 231 -5.91 -13.90 -5.19
N TRP A 232 -4.79 -13.54 -4.55
CA TRP A 232 -3.56 -14.36 -4.59
C TRP A 232 -3.73 -15.69 -3.83
N ASP A 233 -4.39 -15.65 -2.69
CA ASP A 233 -4.68 -16.79 -1.83
C ASP A 233 -6.09 -16.60 -1.24
N ILE A 234 -6.46 -17.37 -0.23
CA ILE A 234 -7.75 -17.25 0.46
C ILE A 234 -7.81 -15.93 1.21
N LYS A 235 -8.69 -15.05 0.78
CA LYS A 235 -9.01 -13.80 1.50
C LYS A 235 -9.66 -14.14 2.84
N GLN A 236 -9.04 -13.68 3.94
CA GLN A 236 -9.48 -13.97 5.32
C GLN A 236 -10.16 -12.78 6.01
N GLY A 237 -10.25 -11.63 5.34
CA GLY A 237 -10.75 -10.39 5.94
C GLY A 237 -11.56 -9.54 4.97
N VAL A 238 -11.73 -8.29 5.34
CA VAL A 238 -12.59 -7.29 4.67
C VAL A 238 -11.80 -6.02 4.41
N ALA A 239 -12.44 -5.02 3.77
CA ALA A 239 -11.81 -3.72 3.57
C ALA A 239 -11.56 -2.99 4.90
N LEU A 240 -12.52 -3.01 5.84
CA LEU A 240 -12.42 -2.32 7.12
C LEU A 240 -12.85 -3.21 8.29
N ALA A 241 -11.98 -3.38 9.28
CA ALA A 241 -12.31 -4.02 10.55
C ALA A 241 -12.17 -3.03 11.72
N LEU A 242 -13.23 -2.90 12.54
CA LEU A 242 -13.32 -2.04 13.73
C LEU A 242 -13.59 -2.88 14.97
N LYS A 243 -12.74 -2.78 16.01
CA LYS A 243 -12.90 -3.53 17.25
C LYS A 243 -12.58 -2.66 18.47
N ASN A 244 -13.36 -2.76 19.54
CA ASN A 244 -13.07 -2.07 20.80
C ASN A 244 -12.71 -3.01 21.95
N GLU A 245 -12.45 -4.29 21.65
CA GLU A 245 -11.97 -5.28 22.61
C GLU A 245 -11.14 -6.38 21.93
N SER A 246 -10.28 -7.01 22.72
CA SER A 246 -9.54 -8.21 22.30
C SER A 246 -9.39 -9.15 23.51
N GLY A 247 -10.09 -10.28 23.50
CA GLY A 247 -10.27 -11.11 24.67
C GLY A 247 -11.01 -10.34 25.77
N GLU A 248 -10.45 -10.27 26.97
CA GLU A 248 -11.00 -9.53 28.11
C GLU A 248 -10.47 -8.08 28.21
N ILE A 249 -9.65 -7.63 27.25
CA ILE A 249 -9.01 -6.32 27.28
C ILE A 249 -9.84 -5.32 26.46
N ALA A 250 -10.23 -4.23 27.10
CA ALA A 250 -10.93 -3.11 26.47
C ALA A 250 -9.94 -2.21 25.69
N TYR A 251 -10.33 -1.84 24.48
CA TYR A 251 -9.64 -0.90 23.60
C TYR A 251 -10.64 0.14 23.09
N PRO A 252 -10.95 1.20 23.84
CA PRO A 252 -11.96 2.16 23.43
C PRO A 252 -11.66 2.77 22.06
N ILE A 253 -12.61 2.75 21.13
CA ILE A 253 -12.61 3.58 19.93
C ILE A 253 -13.18 4.93 20.33
N ILE A 254 -12.31 5.91 20.51
CA ILE A 254 -12.67 7.28 20.88
C ILE A 254 -13.24 8.02 19.69
N ASN A 255 -12.70 7.74 18.50
CA ASN A 255 -13.19 8.24 17.22
C ASN A 255 -12.63 7.38 16.08
N ALA A 256 -13.45 7.04 15.11
CA ALA A 256 -13.06 6.44 13.84
C ALA A 256 -13.87 7.10 12.72
N ALA A 257 -13.44 8.26 12.25
CA ALA A 257 -14.16 9.06 11.28
C ALA A 257 -13.66 8.80 9.85
N PHE A 258 -14.59 8.52 8.95
CA PHE A 258 -14.36 8.31 7.52
C PHE A 258 -15.16 9.33 6.74
N HIS A 259 -14.48 10.21 6.02
CA HIS A 259 -15.06 11.28 5.20
C HIS A 259 -14.68 11.08 3.74
N ASN A 260 -15.66 11.15 2.85
CA ASN A 260 -15.45 11.01 1.40
C ASN A 260 -14.65 9.74 1.04
N CYS A 261 -14.88 8.63 1.73
CA CYS A 261 -14.13 7.38 1.53
C CYS A 261 -14.91 6.36 0.71
N ILE A 262 -14.18 5.47 0.03
CA ILE A 262 -14.73 4.24 -0.55
C ILE A 262 -14.30 3.07 0.30
N ILE A 263 -15.25 2.21 0.70
CA ILE A 263 -15.01 0.95 1.40
C ILE A 263 -15.66 -0.15 0.57
N ALA A 264 -14.87 -0.91 -0.19
CA ALA A 264 -15.38 -1.85 -1.17
C ALA A 264 -14.53 -3.12 -1.24
N GLY A 265 -15.05 -4.15 -1.90
CA GLY A 265 -14.32 -5.39 -2.11
C GLY A 265 -15.17 -6.51 -2.69
N SER A 266 -14.60 -7.71 -2.71
CA SER A 266 -15.23 -8.88 -3.32
C SER A 266 -16.29 -9.55 -2.45
N SER A 267 -16.35 -9.26 -1.13
CA SER A 267 -17.34 -9.83 -0.22
C SER A 267 -18.69 -9.11 -0.34
N ASN A 268 -19.74 -9.67 0.23
CA ASN A 268 -21.05 -8.99 0.30
C ASN A 268 -21.09 -7.90 1.38
N ASP A 269 -20.19 -8.00 2.36
CA ASP A 269 -19.99 -7.05 3.43
C ASP A 269 -18.49 -6.82 3.61
N GLU A 270 -18.05 -5.60 3.43
CA GLU A 270 -16.65 -5.20 3.53
C GLU A 270 -16.35 -4.40 4.81
N ILE A 271 -17.28 -4.40 5.76
CA ILE A 271 -17.08 -3.88 7.11
C ILE A 271 -17.29 -5.01 8.13
N ASN A 272 -16.32 -5.23 9.00
CA ASN A 272 -16.42 -6.15 10.12
C ASN A 272 -16.27 -5.38 11.43
N GLY A 273 -17.39 -5.13 12.12
CA GLY A 273 -17.44 -4.50 13.42
C GLY A 273 -17.55 -5.54 14.55
N SER A 274 -16.71 -5.40 15.58
CA SER A 274 -16.86 -6.15 16.83
C SER A 274 -16.89 -5.17 18.00
N ARG A 275 -18.05 -5.09 18.64
CA ARG A 275 -18.26 -4.22 19.79
C ARG A 275 -18.37 -5.05 21.06
N SER A 276 -17.73 -4.59 22.13
CA SER A 276 -17.88 -5.15 23.47
C SER A 276 -19.32 -5.08 23.96
N ASP A 277 -19.75 -6.08 24.70
CA ASP A 277 -21.05 -6.10 25.41
C ASP A 277 -21.11 -5.03 26.52
N ASP A 278 -19.95 -4.58 27.04
CA ASP A 278 -19.88 -3.48 28.00
C ASP A 278 -20.06 -2.13 27.27
N SER A 279 -21.23 -1.56 27.41
CA SER A 279 -21.60 -0.27 26.81
C SER A 279 -20.81 0.94 27.33
N SER A 280 -20.06 0.79 28.42
CA SER A 280 -19.18 1.83 28.96
C SER A 280 -17.89 1.97 28.14
N ILE A 281 -17.52 0.93 27.38
CA ILE A 281 -16.36 0.96 26.47
C ILE A 281 -16.76 1.70 25.17
N ALA A 282 -16.14 2.85 24.93
CA ALA A 282 -16.44 3.68 23.78
C ALA A 282 -16.27 2.92 22.45
N PHE A 283 -17.27 3.07 21.57
CA PHE A 283 -17.25 2.60 20.18
C PHE A 283 -17.81 3.71 19.28
N ASP A 284 -16.99 4.76 19.09
CA ASP A 284 -17.41 5.94 18.36
C ASP A 284 -16.86 5.92 16.92
N TYR A 285 -17.77 6.02 15.95
CA TYR A 285 -17.43 6.03 14.53
C TYR A 285 -18.31 7.00 13.77
N LEU A 286 -17.86 7.43 12.60
CA LEU A 286 -18.60 8.26 11.68
C LEU A 286 -18.28 7.85 10.23
N PHE A 287 -19.31 7.63 9.43
CA PHE A 287 -19.20 7.57 7.97
C PHE A 287 -19.96 8.76 7.37
N SER A 288 -19.25 9.61 6.64
CA SER A 288 -19.80 10.83 6.03
C SER A 288 -19.44 10.88 4.54
N HIS A 289 -20.47 10.98 3.68
CA HIS A 289 -20.29 11.07 2.22
C HIS A 289 -19.41 9.94 1.64
N CYS A 290 -19.64 8.73 2.10
CA CYS A 290 -18.86 7.55 1.71
C CYS A 290 -19.65 6.68 0.73
N LEU A 291 -18.92 5.91 -0.11
CA LEU A 291 -19.48 4.76 -0.81
C LEU A 291 -19.07 3.49 -0.08
N ILE A 292 -20.04 2.66 0.32
CA ILE A 292 -19.79 1.47 1.14
C ILE A 292 -20.45 0.24 0.51
N ASN A 293 -19.65 -0.83 0.35
CA ASN A 293 -20.14 -2.16 0.03
C ASN A 293 -20.42 -2.92 1.33
N SER A 294 -21.61 -2.77 1.85
CA SER A 294 -22.13 -3.47 3.04
C SER A 294 -23.64 -3.47 3.04
N VAL A 295 -24.23 -4.08 4.03
CA VAL A 295 -25.68 -3.98 4.27
C VAL A 295 -26.03 -2.55 4.70
N GLU A 296 -27.05 -1.96 4.09
CA GLU A 296 -27.49 -0.61 4.42
C GLU A 296 -27.89 -0.51 5.90
N GLU A 297 -27.30 0.45 6.61
CA GLU A 297 -27.63 0.81 7.97
C GLU A 297 -28.02 2.30 8.06
N LYS A 298 -28.89 2.64 9.01
CA LYS A 298 -29.32 4.02 9.27
C LYS A 298 -29.22 4.33 10.76
N ASN A 299 -28.31 5.23 11.08
CA ASN A 299 -28.17 5.81 12.42
C ASN A 299 -27.55 7.21 12.31
N ASP A 300 -27.40 7.90 13.42
CA ASP A 300 -26.85 9.27 13.51
C ASP A 300 -25.34 9.37 13.17
N LYS A 301 -24.65 8.24 13.05
CA LYS A 301 -23.22 8.14 12.69
C LYS A 301 -23.00 7.82 11.21
N ILE A 302 -24.06 7.74 10.43
CA ILE A 302 -24.05 7.44 9.00
C ILE A 302 -24.75 8.57 8.24
N ILE A 303 -23.96 9.43 7.60
CA ILE A 303 -24.39 10.66 6.96
C ILE A 303 -24.11 10.59 5.47
N ASN A 304 -25.16 10.68 4.62
CA ASN A 304 -25.04 10.73 3.16
C ASN A 304 -24.16 9.59 2.59
N VAL A 305 -24.37 8.36 3.06
CA VAL A 305 -23.64 7.18 2.60
C VAL A 305 -24.39 6.55 1.43
N THR A 306 -23.65 6.23 0.36
CA THR A 306 -24.12 5.47 -0.79
C THR A 306 -23.75 4.00 -0.62
N TRP A 307 -24.77 3.11 -0.65
CA TRP A 307 -24.58 1.67 -0.50
C TRP A 307 -24.60 1.00 -1.86
N LYS A 308 -23.41 0.64 -2.38
CA LYS A 308 -23.30 -0.03 -3.69
C LYS A 308 -22.06 -0.88 -3.81
N LYS A 309 -22.20 -2.10 -4.33
CA LYS A 309 -21.14 -3.07 -4.49
C LYS A 309 -20.41 -2.96 -5.82
N ASP A 310 -21.13 -2.91 -6.93
CA ASP A 310 -20.62 -3.19 -8.27
C ASP A 310 -20.41 -1.93 -9.11
N ASP A 311 -19.63 -2.07 -10.18
CA ASP A 311 -19.39 -1.07 -11.23
C ASP A 311 -18.63 0.20 -10.80
N ASN A 312 -17.92 0.17 -9.68
CA ASN A 312 -17.24 1.35 -9.17
C ASN A 312 -15.83 1.55 -9.75
N PHE A 313 -15.08 0.49 -10.06
CA PHE A 313 -13.66 0.53 -10.41
C PHE A 313 -13.37 -0.01 -11.81
N LEU A 314 -12.32 0.52 -12.45
CA LEU A 314 -11.91 0.13 -13.79
C LEU A 314 -11.47 -1.33 -13.88
N LEU A 315 -10.77 -1.85 -12.85
CA LEU A 315 -10.28 -3.22 -12.86
C LEU A 315 -10.16 -3.77 -11.43
N THR A 316 -11.01 -4.73 -11.08
CA THR A 316 -11.02 -5.35 -9.75
C THR A 316 -10.38 -6.73 -9.69
N ASP A 317 -10.16 -7.38 -10.82
CA ASP A 317 -9.43 -8.64 -10.93
C ASP A 317 -9.07 -8.92 -12.39
N LYS A 318 -7.78 -9.09 -12.64
CA LYS A 318 -7.29 -9.76 -13.85
C LYS A 318 -6.59 -11.04 -13.40
N ARG A 319 -7.36 -12.10 -13.34
CA ARG A 319 -6.92 -13.42 -12.84
C ARG A 319 -5.61 -13.84 -13.49
N GLY A 320 -4.67 -14.30 -12.66
CA GLY A 320 -3.36 -14.77 -13.09
C GLY A 320 -2.34 -13.67 -13.35
N GLU A 321 -2.73 -12.40 -13.36
CA GLU A 321 -1.81 -11.27 -13.53
C GLU A 321 -1.65 -10.42 -12.26
N GLN A 322 -2.54 -10.56 -11.28
CA GLN A 322 -2.60 -9.75 -10.05
C GLN A 322 -2.54 -8.24 -10.37
N LEU A 323 -3.33 -7.83 -11.36
CA LEU A 323 -3.42 -6.45 -11.83
C LEU A 323 -4.78 -5.87 -11.44
N PHE A 324 -4.74 -4.69 -10.84
CA PHE A 324 -5.90 -3.96 -10.32
C PHE A 324 -5.79 -2.49 -10.68
N ASP A 325 -6.93 -1.83 -10.87
CA ASP A 325 -7.04 -0.39 -11.08
C ASP A 325 -8.30 0.12 -10.39
N PHE A 326 -8.12 0.84 -9.30
CA PHE A 326 -9.20 1.36 -8.48
C PHE A 326 -9.60 2.79 -8.83
N GLN A 327 -9.20 3.31 -10.00
CA GLN A 327 -9.80 4.50 -10.59
C GLN A 327 -11.27 4.24 -10.92
N LEU A 328 -12.08 5.31 -10.90
CA LEU A 328 -13.53 5.19 -11.04
C LEU A 328 -13.94 4.90 -12.50
N THR A 329 -14.99 4.09 -12.66
CA THR A 329 -15.68 3.95 -13.93
C THR A 329 -16.66 5.11 -14.16
N PRO A 330 -17.10 5.38 -15.40
CA PRO A 330 -18.15 6.36 -15.68
C PRO A 330 -19.49 6.05 -14.99
N LYS A 331 -19.67 4.84 -14.46
CA LYS A 331 -20.90 4.37 -13.78
C LYS A 331 -20.73 4.31 -12.27
N SER A 332 -19.58 4.71 -11.76
CA SER A 332 -19.31 4.65 -10.33
C SER A 332 -20.31 5.50 -9.56
N ALA A 333 -20.86 4.93 -8.50
CA ALA A 333 -21.72 5.65 -7.58
C ALA A 333 -20.93 6.52 -6.58
N ALA A 334 -19.60 6.55 -6.70
CA ALA A 334 -18.72 7.43 -5.93
C ALA A 334 -18.59 8.83 -6.53
N ILE A 335 -19.03 9.02 -7.78
CA ILE A 335 -18.92 10.29 -8.50
C ILE A 335 -19.82 11.33 -7.87
N ASN A 336 -19.26 12.51 -7.56
CA ASN A 336 -19.96 13.70 -7.07
C ASN A 336 -20.73 13.50 -5.74
N ILE A 337 -20.33 12.55 -4.89
CA ILE A 337 -20.99 12.33 -3.59
C ILE A 337 -20.22 12.92 -2.41
N GLY A 338 -18.99 13.37 -2.61
CA GLY A 338 -18.14 13.88 -1.56
C GLY A 338 -18.54 15.27 -1.07
N LEU A 339 -18.20 15.58 0.18
CA LEU A 339 -18.38 16.89 0.77
C LEU A 339 -17.19 17.80 0.43
N SER A 340 -17.46 18.95 -0.19
CA SER A 340 -16.43 19.88 -0.67
C SER A 340 -15.55 20.47 0.46
N GLU A 341 -16.09 20.58 1.69
CA GLU A 341 -15.33 21.06 2.85
C GLU A 341 -14.20 20.11 3.20
N ASP A 342 -14.40 18.80 3.10
CA ASP A 342 -13.36 17.78 3.40
C ASP A 342 -12.31 17.71 2.29
N ALA A 343 -12.60 18.20 1.08
CA ALA A 343 -11.63 18.24 -0.03
C ALA A 343 -10.61 19.40 0.10
N GLN A 344 -10.82 20.37 0.99
CA GLN A 344 -9.90 21.49 1.16
C GLN A 344 -8.50 21.07 1.61
N ASP A 345 -8.41 20.02 2.44
CA ASP A 345 -7.13 19.46 2.90
C ASP A 345 -6.41 18.66 1.79
N PHE A 346 -7.17 18.18 0.78
CA PHE A 346 -6.69 17.39 -0.34
C PHE A 346 -7.29 17.89 -1.66
N PRO A 347 -6.84 19.06 -2.17
CA PRO A 347 -7.43 19.68 -3.36
C PRO A 347 -7.15 18.91 -4.67
N LEU A 348 -6.16 18.02 -4.64
CA LEU A 348 -5.82 17.10 -5.73
C LEU A 348 -6.05 15.66 -5.30
N ASP A 349 -6.45 14.83 -6.23
CA ASP A 349 -6.56 13.39 -6.06
C ASP A 349 -5.16 12.70 -6.05
N LEU A 350 -5.12 11.39 -5.88
CA LEU A 350 -3.86 10.63 -5.84
C LEU A 350 -3.09 10.63 -7.18
N LYS A 351 -3.73 11.03 -8.28
CA LYS A 351 -3.15 11.20 -9.62
C LYS A 351 -2.86 12.66 -9.98
N GLY A 352 -3.11 13.59 -9.06
CA GLY A 352 -2.91 15.02 -9.27
C GLY A 352 -4.08 15.73 -9.96
N MET A 353 -5.26 15.09 -10.03
CA MET A 353 -6.45 15.69 -10.61
C MET A 353 -7.15 16.61 -9.61
N PRO A 354 -7.61 17.81 -10.01
CA PRO A 354 -8.34 18.69 -9.12
C PRO A 354 -9.69 18.09 -8.70
N ARG A 355 -9.99 18.11 -7.39
CA ARG A 355 -11.25 17.58 -6.84
C ARG A 355 -12.46 18.51 -7.03
N THR A 356 -12.26 19.69 -7.55
CA THR A 356 -13.29 20.68 -7.82
C THR A 356 -13.48 20.94 -9.30
N ILE A 357 -13.24 19.91 -10.13
CA ILE A 357 -13.31 20.03 -11.58
C ILE A 357 -14.77 20.06 -12.09
N ASP A 358 -15.68 19.47 -11.33
CA ASP A 358 -17.11 19.38 -11.64
C ASP A 358 -17.99 19.82 -10.45
N GLU A 359 -19.14 19.16 -10.21
CA GLU A 359 -20.16 19.63 -9.25
C GLU A 359 -19.73 19.46 -7.79
N ALA A 360 -19.07 18.34 -7.45
CA ALA A 360 -18.59 18.02 -6.11
C ALA A 360 -17.44 17.01 -6.20
N PRO A 361 -16.58 16.90 -5.16
CA PRO A 361 -15.53 15.90 -5.17
C PRO A 361 -16.09 14.48 -5.17
N ASP A 362 -15.36 13.57 -5.78
CA ASP A 362 -15.68 12.15 -5.72
C ASP A 362 -15.31 11.56 -4.36
N ALA A 363 -16.00 10.51 -3.94
CA ALA A 363 -15.51 9.71 -2.83
C ALA A 363 -14.34 8.85 -3.25
N GLY A 364 -13.39 8.63 -2.32
CA GLY A 364 -12.16 7.89 -2.55
C GLY A 364 -10.96 8.77 -2.92
N CYS A 365 -9.87 8.11 -3.27
CA CYS A 365 -8.60 8.78 -3.57
C CYS A 365 -8.42 9.14 -5.05
N TYR A 366 -9.39 8.88 -5.91
CA TYR A 366 -9.37 9.18 -7.33
C TYR A 366 -10.60 9.96 -7.75
N GLU A 367 -10.40 10.97 -8.60
CA GLU A 367 -11.44 11.71 -9.32
C GLU A 367 -11.71 11.05 -10.67
N TRP A 368 -12.98 10.92 -11.03
CA TRP A 368 -13.36 10.48 -12.37
C TRP A 368 -13.31 11.66 -13.34
N GLN A 369 -12.80 11.40 -14.54
CA GLN A 369 -12.87 12.34 -15.65
C GLN A 369 -13.30 11.62 -16.92
N GLU A 370 -14.14 12.30 -17.69
CA GLU A 370 -14.41 11.87 -19.05
C GLU A 370 -13.13 11.99 -19.88
N LYS A 371 -12.64 10.87 -20.41
CA LYS A 371 -11.50 10.88 -21.32
C LYS A 371 -11.99 11.51 -22.63
N GLU A 372 -11.41 12.63 -23.05
CA GLU A 372 -11.55 13.08 -24.42
C GLU A 372 -11.09 11.94 -25.33
N GLU A 373 -11.98 11.44 -26.20
CA GLU A 373 -11.58 10.49 -27.23
C GLU A 373 -10.52 11.21 -28.08
N GLU A 374 -9.28 10.72 -28.07
CA GLU A 374 -8.29 11.15 -29.05
C GLU A 374 -8.88 10.85 -30.43
N GLU A 375 -9.36 11.87 -31.12
CA GLU A 375 -9.70 11.79 -32.55
C GLU A 375 -8.43 11.32 -33.26
N ASN A 376 -8.37 10.02 -33.57
CA ASN A 376 -7.34 9.47 -34.45
C ASN A 376 -7.53 10.09 -35.84
N GLU A 377 -6.75 11.14 -36.14
CA GLU A 377 -6.52 11.59 -37.49
C GLU A 377 -5.64 10.60 -38.28
#